data_25f2952117e5de1b0e35f151c417888c
#
_entry.id   25f2952117e5de1b0e35f151c417888c
#
_cell.length_a   1.000
_cell.length_b   1.000
_cell.length_c   1.000
_cell.angle_alpha   90.00
_cell.angle_beta   90.00
_cell.angle_gamma   90.00
#
_symmetry.space_group_name_H-M   'P 1'
#
loop_
_entity.id
_entity.type
_entity.pdbx_description
1 polymer ?
#
loop_
_entity_poly.entity_id
_entity_poly.type
_entity_poly.pdbx_seq_one_letter_code
_entity_poly.pdbx_strand_id
1 'polypeptide(L)'
;LSTQKIIKPKAVIFDTDNTLYLYEPAHKSAINAFISKAVKSLKVDKKTLIETYNYSRIEIKKQLGNTASSHSRLLYFQRTIENLGFGTRIFLTLDLEQTYWREFLANTRLFSGVQEFLIQLKNNGVKTANITDLTAQIQFRKMVYFKLDEYFDCVVTSEETGYDKPSVEPFNMALKKLNLSPQEVWMVADDSINDIQGAKQAGI
;
A
#
# COMPACT_ATOMS: atom_id res chain seq x y z
N LEU A 1 -33.23 21.65 -10.48
CA LEU A 1 -32.02 20.97 -9.99
C LEU A 1 -32.05 21.10 -8.47
N SER A 2 -32.40 20.02 -7.74
CA SER A 2 -32.32 19.98 -6.28
C SER A 2 -30.85 20.03 -5.90
N THR A 3 -30.41 21.10 -5.25
CA THR A 3 -29.10 21.16 -4.59
C THR A 3 -29.12 20.12 -3.47
N GLN A 4 -28.58 18.93 -3.73
CA GLN A 4 -28.30 17.97 -2.67
C GLN A 4 -27.37 18.64 -1.66
N LYS A 5 -27.86 18.85 -0.45
CA LYS A 5 -27.07 19.43 0.64
C LYS A 5 -25.94 18.44 0.97
N ILE A 6 -24.71 18.80 0.68
CA ILE A 6 -23.54 17.98 1.04
C ILE A 6 -23.50 17.89 2.55
N ILE A 7 -23.72 16.70 3.09
CA ILE A 7 -23.67 16.44 4.53
C ILE A 7 -22.21 16.25 4.91
N LYS A 8 -21.73 17.00 5.90
CA LYS A 8 -20.39 16.85 6.45
C LYS A 8 -20.21 15.43 6.99
N PRO A 9 -19.16 14.68 6.57
CA PRO A 9 -18.93 13.33 7.08
C PRO A 9 -18.45 13.38 8.53
N LYS A 10 -18.71 12.30 9.28
CA LYS A 10 -18.13 12.09 10.62
C LYS A 10 -16.74 11.47 10.54
N ALA A 11 -16.44 10.78 9.44
CA ALA A 11 -15.11 10.29 9.16
C ALA A 11 -14.77 10.33 7.66
N VAL A 12 -13.48 10.35 7.36
CA VAL A 12 -12.95 10.17 6.00
C VAL A 12 -11.97 9.01 6.00
N ILE A 13 -12.20 8.07 5.09
CA ILE A 13 -11.30 6.96 4.82
C ILE A 13 -10.42 7.33 3.64
N PHE A 14 -9.13 7.07 3.76
CA PHE A 14 -8.14 7.33 2.71
C PHE A 14 -7.50 6.02 2.25
N ASP A 15 -7.27 5.90 0.95
CA ASP A 15 -6.24 5.03 0.42
C ASP A 15 -4.85 5.67 0.63
N THR A 16 -3.79 4.94 0.30
CA THR A 16 -2.40 5.40 0.51
C THR A 16 -1.67 5.71 -0.78
N ASP A 17 -1.48 4.70 -1.63
CA ASP A 17 -0.64 4.77 -2.82
C ASP A 17 -1.37 5.55 -3.94
N ASN A 18 -0.74 6.57 -4.53
CA ASN A 18 -1.32 7.54 -5.46
C ASN A 18 -2.44 8.44 -4.89
N THR A 19 -2.85 8.24 -3.65
CA THR A 19 -3.81 9.10 -2.95
C THR A 19 -3.10 10.10 -2.04
N LEU A 20 -2.12 9.66 -1.26
CA LEU A 20 -1.34 10.54 -0.37
C LEU A 20 0.00 10.96 -0.98
N TYR A 21 0.52 10.21 -1.93
CA TYR A 21 1.78 10.44 -2.66
C TYR A 21 1.80 9.71 -4.00
N LEU A 22 2.71 10.05 -4.91
CA LEU A 22 2.92 9.31 -6.15
C LEU A 22 3.73 8.03 -5.90
N TYR A 23 3.13 6.88 -6.21
CA TYR A 23 3.77 5.57 -6.04
C TYR A 23 4.88 5.30 -7.06
N GLU A 24 4.62 5.54 -8.35
CA GLU A 24 5.46 5.07 -9.46
C GLU A 24 6.91 5.62 -9.44
N PRO A 25 7.18 6.90 -9.17
CA PRO A 25 8.55 7.40 -9.12
C PRO A 25 9.39 6.73 -8.02
N ALA A 26 8.79 6.53 -6.84
CA ALA A 26 9.43 5.86 -5.71
C ALA A 26 9.67 4.37 -6.01
N HIS A 27 8.68 3.69 -6.59
CA HIS A 27 8.81 2.30 -7.03
C HIS A 27 9.94 2.11 -8.04
N LYS A 28 10.03 2.99 -9.05
CA LYS A 28 11.08 2.95 -10.07
C LYS A 28 12.47 3.10 -9.47
N SER A 29 12.65 4.04 -8.53
CA SER A 29 13.92 4.22 -7.81
C SER A 29 14.28 2.97 -7.01
N ALA A 30 13.31 2.42 -6.27
CA ALA A 30 13.50 1.23 -5.45
C ALA A 30 13.84 -0.03 -6.27
N ILE A 31 13.18 -0.23 -7.41
CA ILE A 31 13.46 -1.34 -8.34
C ILE A 31 14.86 -1.19 -8.94
N ASN A 32 15.29 0.00 -9.32
CA ASN A 32 16.63 0.23 -9.83
C ASN A 32 17.71 -0.07 -8.79
N ALA A 33 17.49 0.28 -7.53
CA ALA A 33 18.39 -0.04 -6.43
C ALA A 33 18.45 -1.56 -6.17
N PHE A 34 17.30 -2.25 -6.18
CA PHE A 34 17.23 -3.70 -6.12
C PHE A 34 18.03 -4.36 -7.25
N ILE A 35 17.77 -3.97 -8.50
CA ILE A 35 18.45 -4.53 -9.67
C ILE A 35 19.96 -4.33 -9.57
N SER A 36 20.42 -3.11 -9.27
CA SER A 36 21.83 -2.79 -9.16
C SER A 36 22.56 -3.63 -8.12
N LYS A 37 21.93 -3.82 -6.97
CA LYS A 37 22.46 -4.62 -5.86
C LYS A 37 22.45 -6.10 -6.18
N ALA A 38 21.35 -6.63 -6.74
CA ALA A 38 21.21 -8.04 -7.08
C ALA A 38 22.21 -8.47 -8.17
N VAL A 39 22.37 -7.68 -9.23
CA VAL A 39 23.37 -7.91 -10.29
C VAL A 39 24.76 -8.03 -9.68
N LYS A 40 25.15 -7.08 -8.81
CA LYS A 40 26.46 -7.09 -8.16
C LYS A 40 26.67 -8.29 -7.25
N SER A 41 25.64 -8.64 -6.46
CA SER A 41 25.73 -9.71 -5.46
C SER A 41 25.70 -11.11 -6.07
N LEU A 42 24.88 -11.31 -7.10
CA LEU A 42 24.69 -12.61 -7.75
C LEU A 42 25.59 -12.80 -8.98
N LYS A 43 26.23 -11.73 -9.48
CA LYS A 43 27.05 -11.73 -10.70
C LYS A 43 26.29 -12.25 -11.93
N VAL A 44 25.01 -11.90 -12.04
CA VAL A 44 24.14 -12.27 -13.16
C VAL A 44 23.99 -11.10 -14.13
N ASP A 45 23.62 -11.41 -15.36
CA ASP A 45 23.27 -10.40 -16.34
C ASP A 45 22.01 -9.64 -15.94
N LYS A 46 22.02 -8.31 -16.18
CA LYS A 46 20.92 -7.41 -15.81
C LYS A 46 19.61 -7.77 -16.50
N LYS A 47 19.66 -8.14 -17.78
CA LYS A 47 18.47 -8.49 -18.56
C LYS A 47 17.84 -9.76 -18.01
N THR A 48 18.64 -10.80 -17.78
CA THR A 48 18.22 -12.07 -17.17
C THR A 48 17.58 -11.85 -15.80
N LEU A 49 18.20 -10.99 -14.96
CA LEU A 49 17.64 -10.67 -13.65
C LEU A 49 16.25 -10.02 -13.76
N ILE A 50 16.08 -9.04 -14.64
CA ILE A 50 14.82 -8.33 -14.84
C ILE A 50 13.72 -9.27 -15.35
N GLU A 51 14.04 -10.10 -16.35
CA GLU A 51 13.09 -11.08 -16.89
C GLU A 51 12.65 -12.09 -15.82
N THR A 52 13.61 -12.62 -15.05
CA THR A 52 13.33 -13.55 -13.96
C THR A 52 12.51 -12.89 -12.84
N TYR A 53 12.82 -11.64 -12.48
CA TYR A 53 12.04 -10.89 -11.50
C TYR A 53 10.59 -10.72 -11.94
N ASN A 54 10.35 -10.32 -13.18
CA ASN A 54 9.00 -10.14 -13.70
C ASN A 54 8.22 -11.46 -13.70
N TYR A 55 8.86 -12.55 -14.12
CA TYR A 55 8.28 -13.89 -14.05
C TYR A 55 7.93 -14.29 -12.61
N SER A 56 8.87 -14.15 -11.69
CA SER A 56 8.70 -14.51 -10.26
C SER A 56 7.58 -13.70 -9.60
N ARG A 57 7.48 -12.42 -9.93
CA ARG A 57 6.38 -11.57 -9.45
C ARG A 57 5.01 -12.06 -9.91
N ILE A 58 4.88 -12.43 -11.19
CA ILE A 58 3.64 -12.98 -11.75
C ILE A 58 3.30 -14.32 -11.09
N GLU A 59 4.29 -15.19 -10.92
CA GLU A 59 4.15 -16.48 -10.25
C GLU A 59 3.61 -16.36 -8.83
N ILE A 60 4.22 -15.49 -8.00
CA ILE A 60 3.78 -15.22 -6.62
C ILE A 60 2.37 -14.65 -6.60
N LYS A 61 2.06 -13.67 -7.45
CA LYS A 61 0.71 -13.10 -7.53
C LYS A 61 -0.33 -14.16 -7.90
N LYS A 62 -0.03 -15.01 -8.88
CA LYS A 62 -0.93 -16.10 -9.27
C LYS A 62 -1.13 -17.12 -8.14
N GLN A 63 -0.07 -17.45 -7.41
CA GLN A 63 -0.12 -18.43 -6.33
C GLN A 63 -0.90 -17.94 -5.12
N LEU A 64 -0.75 -16.65 -4.75
CA LEU A 64 -1.30 -16.09 -3.51
C LEU A 64 -2.61 -15.34 -3.70
N GLY A 65 -3.00 -15.05 -4.95
CA GLY A 65 -4.28 -14.39 -5.26
C GLY A 65 -4.38 -12.97 -4.69
N ASN A 66 -5.58 -12.57 -4.31
CA ASN A 66 -5.88 -11.24 -3.79
C ASN A 66 -5.68 -11.17 -2.28
N THR A 67 -4.44 -11.24 -1.85
CA THR A 67 -4.03 -11.18 -0.44
C THR A 67 -2.83 -10.26 -0.25
N ALA A 68 -2.63 -9.74 0.95
CA ALA A 68 -1.47 -8.90 1.30
C ALA A 68 -0.12 -9.53 0.91
N SER A 69 0.01 -10.84 1.08
CA SER A 69 1.23 -11.58 0.76
C SER A 69 1.52 -11.62 -0.73
N SER A 70 0.50 -11.49 -1.60
CA SER A 70 0.68 -11.43 -3.06
C SER A 70 1.44 -10.18 -3.52
N HIS A 71 1.55 -9.16 -2.65
CA HIS A 71 2.28 -7.92 -2.88
C HIS A 71 3.65 -7.90 -2.20
N SER A 72 4.08 -8.98 -1.55
CA SER A 72 5.32 -9.05 -0.77
C SER A 72 6.57 -8.97 -1.66
N ARG A 73 7.34 -7.87 -1.51
CA ARG A 73 8.65 -7.71 -2.19
C ARG A 73 9.64 -8.76 -1.73
N LEU A 74 9.58 -9.14 -0.47
CA LEU A 74 10.42 -10.22 0.08
C LEU A 74 10.23 -11.52 -0.71
N LEU A 75 8.97 -11.93 -0.94
CA LEU A 75 8.65 -13.14 -1.69
C LEU A 75 9.03 -13.03 -3.17
N TYR A 76 8.88 -11.85 -3.78
CA TYR A 76 9.32 -11.64 -5.16
C TYR A 76 10.83 -11.81 -5.30
N PHE A 77 11.60 -11.24 -4.38
CA PHE A 77 13.07 -11.34 -4.41
C PHE A 77 13.55 -12.74 -4.08
N GLN A 78 12.95 -13.40 -3.08
CA GLN A 78 13.20 -14.80 -2.77
C GLN A 78 13.01 -15.68 -4.02
N ARG A 79 11.83 -15.62 -4.62
CA ARG A 79 11.49 -16.40 -5.80
C ARG A 79 12.40 -16.08 -7.00
N THR A 80 12.79 -14.82 -7.17
CA THR A 80 13.74 -14.41 -8.21
C THR A 80 15.10 -15.10 -8.02
N ILE A 81 15.64 -15.10 -6.80
CA ILE A 81 16.92 -15.72 -6.47
C ILE A 81 16.85 -17.24 -6.67
N GLU A 82 15.75 -17.87 -6.26
CA GLU A 82 15.50 -19.31 -6.45
C GLU A 82 15.39 -19.68 -7.93
N ASN A 83 14.65 -18.93 -8.73
CA ASN A 83 14.49 -19.14 -10.18
C ASN A 83 15.78 -18.90 -10.96
N LEU A 84 16.72 -18.12 -10.41
CA LEU A 84 18.07 -17.96 -10.94
C LEU A 84 19.03 -19.11 -10.54
N GLY A 85 18.57 -20.09 -9.76
CA GLY A 85 19.34 -21.26 -9.36
C GLY A 85 20.24 -21.07 -8.13
N PHE A 86 20.10 -19.98 -7.38
CA PHE A 86 20.96 -19.70 -6.21
C PHE A 86 20.39 -20.21 -4.88
N GLY A 87 19.21 -20.85 -4.88
CA GLY A 87 18.49 -21.22 -3.65
C GLY A 87 17.96 -19.97 -2.92
N THR A 88 17.46 -20.14 -1.69
CA THR A 88 16.73 -19.05 -0.99
C THR A 88 17.60 -17.87 -0.58
N ARG A 89 18.91 -18.06 -0.31
CA ARG A 89 19.85 -16.99 0.06
C ARG A 89 19.25 -15.97 1.06
N ILE A 90 18.81 -16.44 2.21
CA ILE A 90 18.00 -15.71 3.20
C ILE A 90 18.54 -14.31 3.50
N PHE A 91 19.83 -14.20 3.82
CA PHE A 91 20.46 -12.90 4.13
C PHE A 91 20.36 -11.92 2.96
N LEU A 92 20.69 -12.37 1.73
CA LEU A 92 20.63 -11.54 0.53
C LEU A 92 19.19 -11.12 0.24
N THR A 93 18.23 -12.02 0.38
CA THR A 93 16.80 -11.74 0.16
C THR A 93 16.30 -10.62 1.07
N LEU A 94 16.62 -10.69 2.37
CA LEU A 94 16.29 -9.65 3.35
C LEU A 94 17.00 -8.32 3.03
N ASP A 95 18.27 -8.37 2.67
CA ASP A 95 19.06 -7.19 2.35
C ASP A 95 18.57 -6.47 1.07
N LEU A 96 18.09 -7.22 0.08
CA LEU A 96 17.44 -6.67 -1.11
C LEU A 96 16.10 -6.03 -0.79
N GLU A 97 15.30 -6.65 0.08
CA GLU A 97 14.00 -6.10 0.53
C GLU A 97 14.19 -4.81 1.30
N GLN A 98 15.14 -4.77 2.24
CA GLN A 98 15.48 -3.55 2.98
C GLN A 98 16.00 -2.45 2.06
N THR A 99 16.82 -2.81 1.07
CA THR A 99 17.31 -1.86 0.06
C THR A 99 16.16 -1.26 -0.74
N TYR A 100 15.22 -2.08 -1.20
CA TYR A 100 14.03 -1.63 -1.92
C TYR A 100 13.21 -0.62 -1.08
N TRP A 101 12.84 -0.97 0.14
CA TRP A 101 11.99 -0.10 0.96
C TRP A 101 12.69 1.17 1.43
N ARG A 102 13.98 1.12 1.71
CA ARG A 102 14.77 2.31 2.01
C ARG A 102 14.78 3.29 0.85
N GLU A 103 15.06 2.82 -0.35
CA GLU A 103 15.06 3.66 -1.55
C GLU A 103 13.65 4.14 -1.91
N PHE A 104 12.63 3.31 -1.74
CA PHE A 104 11.24 3.70 -1.93
C PHE A 104 10.89 4.91 -1.04
N LEU A 105 11.10 4.79 0.25
CA LEU A 105 10.79 5.85 1.20
C LEU A 105 11.62 7.12 0.94
N ALA A 106 12.91 6.98 0.70
CA ALA A 106 13.79 8.13 0.42
C ALA A 106 13.35 8.94 -0.83
N ASN A 107 12.67 8.30 -1.79
CA ASN A 107 12.21 8.91 -3.03
C ASN A 107 10.70 9.20 -3.04
N THR A 108 10.04 9.13 -1.89
CA THR A 108 8.61 9.42 -1.76
C THR A 108 8.40 10.77 -1.07
N ARG A 109 7.39 11.53 -1.54
CA ARG A 109 6.95 12.78 -0.92
C ARG A 109 5.43 12.83 -0.94
N LEU A 110 4.83 13.25 0.17
CA LEU A 110 3.39 13.53 0.21
C LEU A 110 3.00 14.59 -0.81
N PHE A 111 1.81 14.49 -1.34
CA PHE A 111 1.24 15.60 -2.09
C PHE A 111 1.13 16.84 -1.21
N SER A 112 1.26 18.02 -1.84
CA SER A 112 1.04 19.29 -1.16
C SER A 112 -0.37 19.35 -0.58
N GLY A 113 -0.49 19.80 0.67
CA GLY A 113 -1.77 19.95 1.34
C GLY A 113 -2.29 18.71 2.08
N VAL A 114 -1.66 17.53 1.95
CA VAL A 114 -2.12 16.30 2.63
C VAL A 114 -2.09 16.45 4.15
N GLN A 115 -0.98 16.89 4.72
CA GLN A 115 -0.86 17.07 6.17
C GLN A 115 -1.82 18.14 6.68
N GLU A 116 -1.88 19.28 5.99
CA GLU A 116 -2.78 20.38 6.32
C GLU A 116 -4.25 19.93 6.30
N PHE A 117 -4.62 19.11 5.32
CA PHE A 117 -5.98 18.58 5.22
C PHE A 117 -6.31 17.63 6.38
N LEU A 118 -5.40 16.71 6.72
CA LEU A 118 -5.57 15.82 7.87
C LEU A 118 -5.68 16.60 9.19
N ILE A 119 -4.86 17.64 9.38
CA ILE A 119 -4.96 18.55 10.53
C ILE A 119 -6.34 19.23 10.58
N GLN A 120 -6.83 19.72 9.44
CA GLN A 120 -8.16 20.36 9.37
C GLN A 120 -9.27 19.38 9.71
N LEU A 121 -9.21 18.13 9.24
CA LEU A 121 -10.20 17.10 9.60
C LEU A 121 -10.21 16.88 11.12
N LYS A 122 -9.05 16.66 11.71
CA LYS A 122 -8.88 16.46 13.17
C LYS A 122 -9.43 17.66 13.97
N ASN A 123 -9.06 18.88 13.59
CA ASN A 123 -9.54 20.11 14.25
C ASN A 123 -11.05 20.32 14.13
N ASN A 124 -11.67 19.74 13.11
CA ASN A 124 -13.11 19.76 12.90
C ASN A 124 -13.84 18.56 13.52
N GLY A 125 -13.16 17.71 14.28
CA GLY A 125 -13.73 16.52 14.91
C GLY A 125 -14.14 15.43 13.91
N VAL A 126 -13.57 15.43 12.71
CA VAL A 126 -13.80 14.40 11.69
C VAL A 126 -12.73 13.33 11.89
N LYS A 127 -13.16 12.09 12.15
CA LYS A 127 -12.26 10.95 12.28
C LYS A 127 -11.60 10.61 10.94
N THR A 128 -10.46 9.96 11.00
CA THR A 128 -9.74 9.53 9.79
C THR A 128 -9.32 8.07 9.91
N ALA A 129 -9.48 7.33 8.80
CA ALA A 129 -8.97 5.98 8.68
C ALA A 129 -8.15 5.83 7.39
N ASN A 130 -7.24 4.89 7.38
CA ASN A 130 -6.53 4.49 6.18
C ASN A 130 -6.86 3.03 5.85
N ILE A 131 -7.22 2.73 4.60
CA ILE A 131 -7.40 1.37 4.08
C ILE A 131 -6.39 1.15 2.96
N THR A 132 -5.59 0.09 3.06
CA THR A 132 -4.48 -0.11 2.13
C THR A 132 -4.16 -1.58 1.92
N ASP A 133 -3.84 -1.94 0.66
CA ASP A 133 -3.48 -3.31 0.28
C ASP A 133 -1.98 -3.49 0.46
N LEU A 134 -1.58 -4.25 1.46
CA LEU A 134 -0.20 -4.71 1.72
C LEU A 134 -0.13 -5.25 3.15
N THR A 135 1.08 -5.70 3.56
CA THR A 135 1.36 -6.10 4.94
C THR A 135 1.38 -4.90 5.89
N ALA A 136 0.87 -5.08 7.09
CA ALA A 136 0.79 -4.05 8.11
C ALA A 136 2.16 -3.43 8.43
N GLN A 137 3.20 -4.27 8.52
CA GLN A 137 4.55 -3.81 8.80
C GLN A 137 5.04 -2.74 7.82
N ILE A 138 4.79 -2.92 6.52
CA ILE A 138 5.23 -1.98 5.51
C ILE A 138 4.40 -0.70 5.55
N GLN A 139 3.09 -0.82 5.73
CA GLN A 139 2.22 0.35 5.80
C GLN A 139 2.50 1.19 7.04
N PHE A 140 2.74 0.57 8.19
CA PHE A 140 3.13 1.31 9.41
C PHE A 140 4.47 2.02 9.23
N ARG A 141 5.46 1.40 8.57
CA ARG A 141 6.71 2.09 8.22
C ARG A 141 6.48 3.33 7.36
N LYS A 142 5.57 3.27 6.37
CA LYS A 142 5.20 4.43 5.54
C LYS A 142 4.56 5.53 6.40
N MET A 143 3.59 5.18 7.27
CA MET A 143 2.94 6.16 8.15
C MET A 143 3.93 6.87 9.06
N VAL A 144 4.83 6.13 9.72
CA VAL A 144 5.90 6.71 10.57
C VAL A 144 6.85 7.59 9.75
N TYR A 145 7.26 7.13 8.57
CA TYR A 145 8.16 7.90 7.70
C TYR A 145 7.56 9.26 7.30
N PHE A 146 6.28 9.29 6.99
CA PHE A 146 5.55 10.51 6.64
C PHE A 146 5.08 11.32 7.84
N LYS A 147 5.27 10.84 9.06
CA LYS A 147 4.75 11.43 10.31
C LYS A 147 3.22 11.56 10.26
N LEU A 148 2.55 10.53 9.76
CA LEU A 148 1.09 10.45 9.64
C LEU A 148 0.45 9.56 10.71
N ASP A 149 1.24 8.88 11.52
CA ASP A 149 0.79 7.94 12.55
C ASP A 149 -0.14 8.57 13.60
N GLU A 150 0.02 9.87 13.88
CA GLU A 150 -0.86 10.60 14.82
C GLU A 150 -2.13 11.18 14.17
N TYR A 151 -2.28 11.08 12.86
CA TYR A 151 -3.41 11.66 12.14
C TYR A 151 -4.50 10.65 11.81
N PHE A 152 -4.22 9.36 11.84
CA PHE A 152 -5.21 8.34 11.58
C PHE A 152 -5.70 7.69 12.88
N ASP A 153 -7.04 7.73 13.10
CA ASP A 153 -7.66 7.02 14.22
C ASP A 153 -7.53 5.51 14.07
N CYS A 154 -7.47 5.00 12.85
CA CYS A 154 -7.16 3.60 12.57
C CYS A 154 -6.57 3.39 11.18
N VAL A 155 -5.78 2.32 11.06
CA VAL A 155 -5.25 1.78 9.80
C VAL A 155 -5.79 0.36 9.64
N VAL A 156 -6.28 0.05 8.45
CA VAL A 156 -6.75 -1.27 8.05
C VAL A 156 -5.91 -1.74 6.86
N THR A 157 -5.34 -2.92 7.00
CA THR A 157 -4.52 -3.53 5.94
C THR A 157 -5.17 -4.81 5.42
N SER A 158 -4.88 -5.17 4.18
CA SER A 158 -5.33 -6.47 3.66
C SER A 158 -4.74 -7.66 4.41
N GLU A 159 -3.60 -7.49 5.11
CA GLU A 159 -3.08 -8.54 5.99
C GLU A 159 -4.00 -8.76 7.21
N GLU A 160 -4.55 -7.69 7.80
CA GLU A 160 -5.47 -7.78 8.94
C GLU A 160 -6.81 -8.40 8.56
N THR A 161 -7.32 -8.09 7.37
CA THR A 161 -8.64 -8.54 6.92
C THR A 161 -8.62 -9.86 6.17
N GLY A 162 -7.46 -10.26 5.64
CA GLY A 162 -7.28 -11.41 4.77
C GLY A 162 -7.66 -11.15 3.30
N TYR A 163 -8.13 -9.93 2.97
CA TYR A 163 -8.63 -9.58 1.64
C TYR A 163 -8.12 -8.24 1.17
N ASP A 164 -7.75 -8.16 -0.12
CA ASP A 164 -7.48 -6.90 -0.80
C ASP A 164 -8.78 -6.20 -1.21
N LYS A 165 -8.73 -4.88 -1.39
CA LYS A 165 -9.78 -4.14 -2.09
C LYS A 165 -9.92 -4.68 -3.53
N PRO A 166 -11.13 -4.76 -4.12
CA PRO A 166 -12.40 -4.13 -3.74
C PRO A 166 -13.28 -4.96 -2.80
N SER A 167 -12.76 -6.00 -2.14
CA SER A 167 -13.53 -6.76 -1.16
C SER A 167 -14.11 -5.84 -0.07
N VAL A 168 -15.31 -6.15 0.43
CA VAL A 168 -15.99 -5.28 1.41
C VAL A 168 -15.39 -5.37 2.82
N GLU A 169 -14.61 -6.42 3.11
CA GLU A 169 -14.05 -6.70 4.41
C GLU A 169 -13.15 -5.56 4.94
N PRO A 170 -12.20 -4.98 4.16
CA PRO A 170 -11.42 -3.83 4.62
C PRO A 170 -12.27 -2.61 4.99
N PHE A 171 -13.31 -2.32 4.21
CA PHE A 171 -14.22 -1.20 4.47
C PHE A 171 -15.07 -1.45 5.72
N ASN A 172 -15.64 -2.65 5.87
CA ASN A 172 -16.41 -3.05 7.05
C ASN A 172 -15.54 -3.01 8.32
N MET A 173 -14.28 -3.42 8.23
CA MET A 173 -13.34 -3.34 9.35
C MET A 173 -13.07 -1.88 9.75
N ALA A 174 -12.89 -0.98 8.78
CA ALA A 174 -12.72 0.44 9.06
C ALA A 174 -13.96 1.06 9.71
N LEU A 175 -15.16 0.77 9.19
CA LEU A 175 -16.42 1.21 9.77
C LEU A 175 -16.59 0.74 11.22
N LYS A 176 -16.27 -0.54 11.48
CA LYS A 176 -16.27 -1.12 12.82
C LYS A 176 -15.31 -0.40 13.77
N LYS A 177 -14.04 -0.19 13.35
CA LYS A 177 -13.04 0.52 14.16
C LYS A 177 -13.43 1.97 14.44
N LEU A 178 -14.01 2.65 13.46
CA LEU A 178 -14.51 4.03 13.61
C LEU A 178 -15.79 4.10 14.46
N ASN A 179 -16.53 2.99 14.59
CA ASN A 179 -17.86 2.91 15.19
C ASN A 179 -18.86 3.88 14.51
N LEU A 180 -18.94 3.80 13.17
CA LEU A 180 -19.78 4.65 12.32
C LEU A 180 -20.55 3.80 11.30
N SER A 181 -21.71 4.32 10.86
CA SER A 181 -22.46 3.77 9.74
C SER A 181 -21.85 4.23 8.40
N PRO A 182 -22.02 3.46 7.31
CA PRO A 182 -21.44 3.81 6.01
C PRO A 182 -21.80 5.21 5.52
N GLN A 183 -23.06 5.65 5.74
CA GLN A 183 -23.58 6.94 5.28
C GLN A 183 -22.95 8.15 5.98
N GLU A 184 -22.23 7.92 7.08
CA GLU A 184 -21.54 8.96 7.86
C GLU A 184 -20.07 9.14 7.42
N VAL A 185 -19.62 8.34 6.43
CA VAL A 185 -18.21 8.23 6.05
C VAL A 185 -18.04 8.56 4.57
N TRP A 186 -16.93 9.20 4.24
CA TRP A 186 -16.50 9.41 2.86
C TRP A 186 -15.23 8.59 2.57
N MET A 187 -15.09 8.15 1.30
CA MET A 187 -13.87 7.54 0.78
C MET A 187 -13.14 8.52 -0.14
N VAL A 188 -11.84 8.66 0.05
CA VAL A 188 -10.93 9.44 -0.79
C VAL A 188 -9.82 8.52 -1.31
N ALA A 189 -9.76 8.33 -2.62
CA ALA A 189 -8.83 7.41 -3.26
C ALA A 189 -8.69 7.71 -4.77
N ASP A 190 -7.66 7.11 -5.40
CA ASP A 190 -7.39 7.26 -6.84
C ASP A 190 -8.00 6.12 -7.69
N ASP A 191 -8.16 4.91 -7.14
CA ASP A 191 -8.62 3.75 -7.90
C ASP A 191 -10.15 3.62 -7.87
N SER A 192 -10.77 3.84 -9.04
CA SER A 192 -12.23 3.76 -9.20
C SER A 192 -12.82 2.37 -8.98
N ILE A 193 -12.04 1.31 -9.19
CA ILE A 193 -12.48 -0.09 -9.06
C ILE A 193 -12.20 -0.59 -7.65
N ASN A 194 -10.94 -0.56 -7.24
CA ASN A 194 -10.57 -1.13 -5.96
C ASN A 194 -11.11 -0.34 -4.77
N ASP A 195 -11.06 0.99 -4.85
CA ASP A 195 -11.46 1.84 -3.74
C ASP A 195 -12.93 2.26 -3.82
N ILE A 196 -13.32 2.92 -4.93
CA ILE A 196 -14.63 3.56 -5.00
C ILE A 196 -15.77 2.55 -5.17
N GLN A 197 -15.57 1.50 -6.01
CA GLN A 197 -16.58 0.44 -6.10
C GLN A 197 -16.65 -0.38 -4.81
N GLY A 198 -15.49 -0.70 -4.20
CA GLY A 198 -15.44 -1.39 -2.91
C GLY A 198 -16.17 -0.61 -1.81
N ALA A 199 -15.92 0.70 -1.68
CA ALA A 199 -16.60 1.57 -0.73
C ALA A 199 -18.11 1.60 -0.97
N LYS A 200 -18.55 1.73 -2.24
CA LYS A 200 -20.00 1.70 -2.60
C LYS A 200 -20.64 0.36 -2.25
N GLN A 201 -19.96 -0.77 -2.45
CA GLN A 201 -20.48 -2.09 -2.06
C GLN A 201 -20.63 -2.23 -0.54
N ALA A 202 -19.78 -1.54 0.25
CA ALA A 202 -19.90 -1.45 1.70
C ALA A 202 -20.94 -0.40 2.16
N GLY A 203 -21.55 0.36 1.23
CA GLY A 203 -22.58 1.37 1.51
C GLY A 203 -22.03 2.78 1.80
N ILE A 204 -20.74 3.03 1.59
CA ILE A 204 -20.07 4.34 1.77
C ILE A 204 -20.30 5.22 0.54
#